data_81385b7e54d5ad505ece19b7aa1a0320
#
_entry.id   81385b7e54d5ad505ece19b7aa1a0320
#
_cell.length_a   1.000
_cell.length_b   1.000
_cell.length_c   1.000
_cell.angle_alpha   90.00
_cell.angle_beta   90.00
_cell.angle_gamma   90.00
#
_symmetry.space_group_name_H-M   'P 1'
#
loop_
_entity.id
_entity.type
_entity.pdbx_description
1 polymer ?
#
loop_
_entity_poly.entity_id
_entity_poly.type
_entity_poly.pdbx_seq_one_letter_code
_entity_poly.pdbx_strand_id
1 'polypeptide(L)'
;MKILAISDVPSKALWDYGTREHLEGIDLILSCGDLPQKYLEYLTNFTAAPILYVHGNHDGSYRENEPGGCICVDDSVYVWKGLRIMGLGGSIRYNNREDSFQYTEREMRRRVRKLWRKAHHVGGIDLLLTHSPAAGLNDSTDHAHKGFACFNDLMDEYEPQWFCLLYTSDAADE
;
A
#
# COMPACT_ATOMS: atom_id res chain seq x y z
N MET A 1 -14.42 -6.62 11.97
CA MET A 1 -13.87 -6.33 10.63
C MET A 1 -12.57 -7.09 10.51
N LYS A 2 -12.42 -7.89 9.45
CA LYS A 2 -11.22 -8.69 9.19
C LYS A 2 -10.56 -8.17 7.91
N ILE A 3 -9.31 -7.71 8.01
CA ILE A 3 -8.54 -7.11 6.92
C ILE A 3 -7.39 -8.04 6.56
N LEU A 4 -7.20 -8.28 5.27
CA LEU A 4 -6.05 -9.00 4.72
C LEU A 4 -5.10 -7.99 4.08
N ALA A 5 -3.83 -7.96 4.49
CA ALA A 5 -2.78 -7.18 3.85
C ALA A 5 -1.88 -8.09 3.00
N ILE A 6 -1.55 -7.65 1.80
CA ILE A 6 -0.69 -8.36 0.83
C ILE A 6 0.30 -7.41 0.19
N SER A 7 1.51 -7.88 -0.13
CA SER A 7 2.54 -7.11 -0.87
C SER A 7 3.56 -8.02 -1.52
N ASP A 8 4.28 -7.50 -2.53
CA ASP A 8 5.50 -8.02 -3.17
C ASP A 8 5.40 -9.40 -3.80
N VAL A 9 5.05 -10.40 -3.01
CA VAL A 9 5.04 -11.79 -3.48
C VAL A 9 3.62 -12.36 -3.43
N PRO A 10 3.10 -12.85 -4.57
CA PRO A 10 1.83 -13.57 -4.57
C PRO A 10 1.85 -14.75 -3.63
N SER A 11 0.91 -14.79 -2.68
CA SER A 11 0.78 -15.93 -1.78
C SER A 11 0.32 -17.17 -2.55
N LYS A 12 1.07 -18.26 -2.47
CA LYS A 12 0.68 -19.55 -3.08
C LYS A 12 -0.64 -20.07 -2.50
N ALA A 13 -0.91 -19.85 -1.23
CA ALA A 13 -2.17 -20.23 -0.61
C ALA A 13 -3.37 -19.49 -1.25
N LEU A 14 -3.18 -18.25 -1.69
CA LEU A 14 -4.22 -17.44 -2.34
C LEU A 14 -4.23 -17.58 -3.87
N TRP A 15 -3.18 -18.11 -4.49
CA TRP A 15 -3.07 -18.25 -5.95
C TRP A 15 -3.38 -19.66 -6.43
N ASP A 16 -2.83 -20.66 -5.73
CA ASP A 16 -2.83 -22.05 -6.22
C ASP A 16 -3.80 -22.95 -5.47
N TYR A 17 -4.07 -22.70 -4.19
CA TYR A 17 -4.78 -23.65 -3.33
C TYR A 17 -5.82 -22.97 -2.41
N GLY A 18 -7.10 -23.31 -2.59
CA GLY A 18 -8.13 -22.95 -1.62
C GLY A 18 -8.41 -21.46 -1.50
N THR A 19 -8.22 -20.68 -2.55
CA THR A 19 -8.37 -19.21 -2.55
C THR A 19 -9.66 -18.75 -1.90
N ARG A 20 -10.80 -19.38 -2.22
CA ARG A 20 -12.10 -19.03 -1.65
C ARG A 20 -12.15 -19.24 -0.13
N GLU A 21 -11.63 -20.35 0.35
CA GLU A 21 -11.62 -20.69 1.77
C GLU A 21 -10.74 -19.72 2.58
N HIS A 22 -9.58 -19.35 2.03
CA HIS A 22 -8.68 -18.40 2.67
C HIS A 22 -9.22 -16.96 2.69
N LEU A 23 -10.09 -16.61 1.74
CA LEU A 23 -10.74 -15.30 1.65
C LEU A 23 -12.09 -15.25 2.38
N GLU A 24 -12.56 -16.36 2.93
CA GLU A 24 -13.83 -16.39 3.65
C GLU A 24 -13.80 -15.50 4.90
N GLY A 25 -14.81 -14.65 5.01
CA GLY A 25 -14.94 -13.70 6.12
C GLY A 25 -13.96 -12.54 6.11
N ILE A 26 -13.16 -12.38 5.04
CA ILE A 26 -12.39 -11.15 4.83
C ILE A 26 -13.35 -10.03 4.40
N ASP A 27 -13.28 -8.90 5.09
CA ASP A 27 -14.09 -7.72 4.82
C ASP A 27 -13.42 -6.75 3.84
N LEU A 28 -12.09 -6.71 3.84
CA LEU A 28 -11.28 -5.76 3.07
C LEU A 28 -9.91 -6.37 2.76
N ILE A 29 -9.42 -6.18 1.54
CA ILE A 29 -8.05 -6.53 1.15
C ILE A 29 -7.28 -5.24 0.87
N LEU A 30 -6.08 -5.13 1.43
CA LEU A 30 -5.14 -4.02 1.24
C LEU A 30 -3.90 -4.54 0.54
N SER A 31 -3.59 -4.00 -0.64
CA SER A 31 -2.35 -4.27 -1.35
C SER A 31 -1.37 -3.12 -1.17
N CYS A 32 -0.21 -3.41 -0.58
CA CYS A 32 0.86 -2.44 -0.37
C CYS A 32 1.77 -2.26 -1.59
N GLY A 33 1.41 -2.79 -2.77
CA GLY A 33 2.14 -2.65 -4.03
C GLY A 33 3.06 -3.82 -4.37
N ASP A 34 3.69 -3.72 -5.53
CA ASP A 34 4.63 -4.69 -6.13
C ASP A 34 4.05 -6.10 -6.33
N LEU A 35 2.76 -6.18 -6.62
CA LEU A 35 2.07 -7.42 -6.95
C LEU A 35 1.70 -7.45 -8.44
N PRO A 36 1.74 -8.61 -9.12
CA PRO A 36 1.27 -8.71 -10.48
C PRO A 36 -0.20 -8.32 -10.62
N GLN A 37 -0.54 -7.48 -11.62
CA GLN A 37 -1.91 -7.08 -11.92
C GLN A 37 -2.87 -8.27 -11.95
N LYS A 38 -2.48 -9.34 -12.66
CA LYS A 38 -3.27 -10.56 -12.80
C LYS A 38 -3.55 -11.25 -11.47
N TYR A 39 -2.67 -11.10 -10.48
CA TYR A 39 -2.89 -11.67 -9.16
C TYR A 39 -4.01 -10.93 -8.43
N LEU A 40 -4.00 -9.60 -8.44
CA LEU A 40 -5.07 -8.81 -7.84
C LEU A 40 -6.41 -9.07 -8.54
N GLU A 41 -6.45 -9.10 -9.87
CA GLU A 41 -7.63 -9.43 -10.65
C GLU A 41 -8.15 -10.84 -10.38
N TYR A 42 -7.24 -11.80 -10.21
CA TYR A 42 -7.61 -13.16 -9.86
C TYR A 42 -8.36 -13.21 -8.51
N LEU A 43 -7.86 -12.51 -7.49
CA LEU A 43 -8.51 -12.49 -6.18
C LEU A 43 -9.94 -11.93 -6.23
N THR A 44 -10.24 -10.98 -7.10
CA THR A 44 -11.60 -10.41 -7.25
C THR A 44 -12.65 -11.45 -7.65
N ASN A 45 -12.25 -12.59 -8.24
CA ASN A 45 -13.18 -13.64 -8.61
C ASN A 45 -13.62 -14.51 -7.42
N PHE A 46 -12.94 -14.42 -6.28
CA PHE A 46 -13.16 -15.31 -5.13
C PHE A 46 -13.70 -14.61 -3.90
N THR A 47 -13.78 -13.29 -3.91
CA THR A 47 -14.29 -12.51 -2.79
C THR A 47 -15.16 -11.35 -3.26
N ALA A 48 -16.13 -10.97 -2.42
CA ALA A 48 -16.87 -9.70 -2.56
C ALA A 48 -16.22 -8.55 -1.77
N ALA A 49 -15.17 -8.84 -1.00
CA ALA A 49 -14.42 -7.81 -0.30
C ALA A 49 -13.72 -6.88 -1.30
N PRO A 50 -13.81 -5.55 -1.15
CA PRO A 50 -13.06 -4.65 -2.01
C PRO A 50 -11.56 -4.85 -1.82
N ILE A 51 -10.81 -4.71 -2.92
CA ILE A 51 -9.35 -4.70 -2.91
C ILE A 51 -8.91 -3.27 -3.14
N LEU A 52 -8.30 -2.67 -2.13
CA LEU A 52 -7.69 -1.34 -2.22
C LEU A 52 -6.19 -1.51 -2.41
N TYR A 53 -5.60 -0.72 -3.31
CA TYR A 53 -4.17 -0.80 -3.55
C TYR A 53 -3.49 0.57 -3.63
N VAL A 54 -2.19 0.57 -3.30
CA VAL A 54 -1.24 1.61 -3.65
C VAL A 54 -0.18 1.01 -4.57
N HIS A 55 0.51 1.85 -5.34
CA HIS A 55 1.59 1.40 -6.21
C HIS A 55 2.86 1.10 -5.41
N GLY A 56 3.52 0.00 -5.75
CA GLY A 56 4.92 -0.21 -5.41
C GLY A 56 5.84 0.38 -6.50
N ASN A 57 7.14 0.32 -6.29
CA ASN A 57 8.10 0.88 -7.25
C ASN A 57 8.29 0.02 -8.51
N HIS A 58 7.80 -1.21 -8.53
CA HIS A 58 7.79 -2.08 -9.70
C HIS A 58 6.47 -2.09 -10.47
N ASP A 59 5.46 -1.38 -10.00
CA ASP A 59 4.11 -1.35 -10.61
C ASP A 59 3.99 -0.39 -11.81
N GLY A 60 5.09 -0.06 -12.48
CA GLY A 60 5.10 0.86 -13.64
C GLY A 60 4.08 0.47 -14.73
N SER A 61 3.84 -0.81 -14.94
CA SER A 61 2.85 -1.32 -15.89
C SER A 61 1.40 -0.95 -15.56
N TYR A 62 1.10 -0.64 -14.30
CA TYR A 62 -0.24 -0.22 -13.87
C TYR A 62 -0.67 1.14 -14.45
N ARG A 63 0.29 1.94 -14.97
CA ARG A 63 -0.02 3.19 -15.67
C ARG A 63 -0.81 2.96 -16.97
N GLU A 64 -0.58 1.82 -17.62
CA GLU A 64 -1.26 1.45 -18.86
C GLU A 64 -2.43 0.49 -18.59
N ASN A 65 -2.29 -0.38 -17.60
CA ASN A 65 -3.26 -1.41 -17.25
C ASN A 65 -3.43 -1.50 -15.74
N GLU A 66 -4.38 -0.77 -15.20
CA GLU A 66 -4.74 -0.87 -13.77
C GLU A 66 -5.40 -2.22 -13.47
N PRO A 67 -5.21 -2.78 -12.26
CA PRO A 67 -5.87 -4.03 -11.86
C PRO A 67 -7.39 -3.90 -11.90
N GLY A 68 -8.03 -4.65 -12.80
CA GLY A 68 -9.49 -4.65 -12.96
C GLY A 68 -10.21 -5.12 -11.70
N GLY A 69 -11.27 -4.41 -11.32
CA GLY A 69 -12.05 -4.73 -10.11
C GLY A 69 -11.41 -4.30 -8.79
N CYS A 70 -10.21 -3.70 -8.82
CA CYS A 70 -9.53 -3.14 -7.66
C CYS A 70 -9.68 -1.61 -7.61
N ILE A 71 -9.46 -1.02 -6.47
CA ILE A 71 -9.61 0.43 -6.25
C ILE A 71 -8.24 1.01 -5.90
N CYS A 72 -7.72 1.89 -6.77
CA CYS A 72 -6.52 2.65 -6.47
C CYS A 72 -6.83 3.71 -5.41
N VAL A 73 -6.13 3.64 -4.28
CA VAL A 73 -6.23 4.64 -3.21
C VAL A 73 -4.95 5.46 -3.08
N ASP A 74 -4.02 5.29 -4.01
CA ASP A 74 -2.80 6.10 -4.04
C ASP A 74 -3.14 7.59 -4.22
N ASP A 75 -2.41 8.46 -3.51
CA ASP A 75 -2.70 9.91 -3.47
C ASP A 75 -4.15 10.28 -3.06
N SER A 76 -4.78 9.43 -2.23
CA SER A 76 -6.14 9.67 -1.78
C SER A 76 -6.36 9.43 -0.29
N VAL A 77 -7.45 9.99 0.22
CA VAL A 77 -8.05 9.58 1.49
C VAL A 77 -9.38 8.94 1.14
N TYR A 78 -9.49 7.66 1.38
CA TYR A 78 -10.64 6.83 1.05
C TYR A 78 -11.38 6.42 2.33
N VAL A 79 -12.70 6.58 2.34
CA VAL A 79 -13.51 6.18 3.50
C VAL A 79 -14.34 4.97 3.14
N TRP A 80 -14.10 3.87 3.84
CA TRP A 80 -14.83 2.62 3.65
C TRP A 80 -15.45 2.15 4.96
N LYS A 81 -16.77 2.05 5.00
CA LYS A 81 -17.54 1.66 6.21
C LYS A 81 -17.09 2.41 7.48
N GLY A 82 -16.75 3.69 7.35
CA GLY A 82 -16.26 4.52 8.44
C GLY A 82 -14.76 4.46 8.69
N LEU A 83 -14.03 3.51 8.12
CA LEU A 83 -12.57 3.43 8.18
C LEU A 83 -11.96 4.45 7.21
N ARG A 84 -11.15 5.37 7.72
CA ARG A 84 -10.49 6.43 6.95
C ARG A 84 -9.08 5.98 6.59
N ILE A 85 -8.84 5.73 5.30
CA ILE A 85 -7.61 5.15 4.77
C ILE A 85 -6.89 6.21 3.94
N MET A 86 -5.64 6.53 4.29
CA MET A 86 -4.77 7.35 3.44
C MET A 86 -3.80 6.45 2.69
N GLY A 87 -3.78 6.56 1.35
CA GLY A 87 -2.90 5.79 0.48
C GLY A 87 -1.73 6.63 -0.05
N LEU A 88 -0.50 6.12 0.09
CA LEU A 88 0.74 6.73 -0.40
C LEU A 88 1.71 5.65 -0.89
N GLY A 89 1.63 5.33 -2.17
CA GLY A 89 2.49 4.33 -2.81
C GLY A 89 3.86 4.86 -3.24
N GLY A 90 4.69 3.93 -3.69
CA GLY A 90 6.03 4.15 -4.21
C GLY A 90 7.13 4.15 -3.15
N SER A 91 8.38 4.14 -3.63
CA SER A 91 9.58 4.08 -2.80
C SER A 91 10.45 5.34 -2.90
N ILE A 92 11.46 5.44 -2.03
CA ILE A 92 12.57 6.39 -2.19
C ILE A 92 13.25 6.14 -3.53
N ARG A 93 13.59 7.24 -4.24
CA ARG A 93 14.27 7.18 -5.52
C ARG A 93 15.70 6.70 -5.33
N TYR A 94 16.00 5.50 -5.85
CA TYR A 94 17.32 4.89 -5.83
C TYR A 94 17.91 4.70 -7.24
N ASN A 95 17.11 4.93 -8.30
CA ASN A 95 17.56 4.90 -9.68
C ASN A 95 16.78 5.93 -10.54
N ASN A 96 17.16 6.07 -11.82
CA ASN A 96 16.55 7.03 -12.74
C ASN A 96 15.56 6.38 -13.71
N ARG A 97 14.87 5.30 -13.34
CA ARG A 97 13.83 4.71 -14.18
C ARG A 97 12.60 5.62 -14.19
N GLU A 98 12.23 6.10 -15.37
CA GLU A 98 11.08 7.00 -15.55
C GLU A 98 9.73 6.33 -15.29
N ASP A 99 9.64 5.01 -15.52
CA ASP A 99 8.40 4.23 -15.36
C ASP A 99 8.16 3.70 -13.95
N SER A 100 9.00 4.05 -12.99
CA SER A 100 8.89 3.60 -11.63
C SER A 100 8.17 4.63 -10.74
N PHE A 101 7.42 4.16 -9.74
CA PHE A 101 6.83 5.00 -8.71
C PHE A 101 7.87 5.30 -7.62
N GLN A 102 8.90 6.05 -7.97
CA GLN A 102 9.99 6.42 -7.07
C GLN A 102 10.01 7.94 -6.84
N TYR A 103 10.12 8.32 -5.59
CA TYR A 103 9.99 9.71 -5.16
C TYR A 103 11.16 10.14 -4.28
N THR A 104 11.56 11.40 -4.39
CA THR A 104 12.40 12.03 -3.37
C THR A 104 11.56 12.34 -2.13
N GLU A 105 12.19 12.48 -0.97
CA GLU A 105 11.53 12.95 0.26
C GLU A 105 10.71 14.23 0.02
N ARG A 106 11.24 15.17 -0.79
CA ARG A 106 10.56 16.42 -1.12
C ARG A 106 9.28 16.21 -1.93
N GLU A 107 9.29 15.27 -2.89
CA GLU A 107 8.13 14.92 -3.70
C GLU A 107 7.07 14.22 -2.85
N MET A 108 7.48 13.25 -2.02
CA MET A 108 6.57 12.55 -1.10
C MET A 108 5.95 13.53 -0.11
N ARG A 109 6.73 14.43 0.48
CA ARG A 109 6.23 15.48 1.37
C ARG A 109 5.20 16.40 0.70
N ARG A 110 5.29 16.66 -0.62
CA ARG A 110 4.26 17.41 -1.36
C ARG A 110 2.97 16.60 -1.52
N ARG A 111 3.08 15.28 -1.75
CA ARG A 111 1.92 14.37 -1.81
C ARG A 111 1.21 14.33 -0.46
N VAL A 112 1.95 14.13 0.62
CA VAL A 112 1.44 14.20 1.99
C VAL A 112 0.68 15.50 2.25
N ARG A 113 1.26 16.66 1.93
CA ARG A 113 0.62 17.98 2.14
C ARG A 113 -0.69 18.15 1.37
N LYS A 114 -0.81 17.58 0.17
CA LYS A 114 -2.07 17.61 -0.60
C LYS A 114 -3.17 16.80 0.11
N LEU A 115 -2.80 15.67 0.69
CA LEU A 115 -3.74 14.80 1.39
C LEU A 115 -4.14 15.32 2.76
N TRP A 116 -3.30 16.11 3.40
CA TRP A 116 -3.55 16.67 4.74
C TRP A 116 -4.91 17.36 4.86
N ARG A 117 -5.27 18.20 3.88
CA ARG A 117 -6.58 18.87 3.88
C ARG A 117 -7.74 17.88 3.76
N LYS A 118 -7.59 16.83 2.95
CA LYS A 118 -8.61 15.79 2.81
C LYS A 118 -8.77 15.00 4.11
N ALA A 119 -7.65 14.65 4.76
CA ALA A 119 -7.65 13.97 6.04
C ALA A 119 -8.36 14.80 7.12
N HIS A 120 -8.06 16.08 7.24
CA HIS A 120 -8.76 16.99 8.16
C HIS A 120 -10.25 17.06 7.87
N HIS A 121 -10.64 17.13 6.59
CA HIS A 121 -12.06 17.22 6.22
C HIS A 121 -12.87 15.98 6.65
N VAL A 122 -12.27 14.81 6.63
CA VAL A 122 -12.91 13.54 7.08
C VAL A 122 -12.69 13.25 8.56
N GLY A 123 -12.01 14.13 9.29
CA GLY A 123 -11.79 13.99 10.74
C GLY A 123 -10.57 13.13 11.12
N GLY A 124 -9.56 13.02 10.25
CA GLY A 124 -8.33 12.27 10.49
C GLY A 124 -8.17 11.04 9.61
N ILE A 125 -7.23 10.17 9.96
CA ILE A 125 -6.99 8.86 9.33
C ILE A 125 -6.91 7.77 10.38
N ASP A 126 -7.46 6.60 10.08
CA ASP A 126 -7.42 5.42 10.94
C ASP A 126 -6.38 4.41 10.47
N LEU A 127 -6.09 4.42 9.16
CA LEU A 127 -5.14 3.52 8.53
C LEU A 127 -4.29 4.27 7.50
N LEU A 128 -2.98 4.16 7.62
CA LEU A 128 -2.01 4.60 6.62
C LEU A 128 -1.58 3.38 5.80
N LEU A 129 -1.92 3.38 4.50
CA LEU A 129 -1.55 2.34 3.54
C LEU A 129 -0.42 2.87 2.67
N THR A 130 0.77 2.27 2.78
CA THR A 130 1.94 2.68 2.00
C THR A 130 2.65 1.47 1.40
N HIS A 131 3.53 1.72 0.43
CA HIS A 131 4.49 0.73 -0.02
C HIS A 131 5.77 0.82 0.81
N SER A 132 6.39 2.00 0.87
CA SER A 132 7.60 2.20 1.69
C SER A 132 7.30 2.35 3.18
N PRO A 133 8.25 1.99 4.05
CA PRO A 133 8.18 2.25 5.48
C PRO A 133 8.36 3.75 5.81
N ALA A 134 8.15 4.09 7.08
CA ALA A 134 8.59 5.35 7.64
C ALA A 134 10.08 5.26 8.04
N ALA A 135 10.79 6.37 7.96
CA ALA A 135 12.21 6.41 8.33
C ALA A 135 12.43 5.99 9.78
N GLY A 136 13.28 5.02 10.01
CA GLY A 136 13.57 4.46 11.33
C GLY A 136 12.55 3.45 11.85
N LEU A 137 11.50 3.12 11.06
CA LEU A 137 10.50 2.11 11.41
C LEU A 137 10.42 1.05 10.31
N ASN A 138 10.99 -0.12 10.57
CA ASN A 138 11.06 -1.23 9.62
C ASN A 138 11.72 -0.87 8.28
N ASP A 139 12.55 0.17 8.23
CA ASP A 139 13.34 0.50 7.07
C ASP A 139 14.73 -0.17 7.13
N SER A 140 15.35 -0.34 5.97
CA SER A 140 16.69 -0.90 5.84
C SER A 140 17.73 0.20 5.69
N THR A 141 18.97 -0.15 5.94
CA THR A 141 20.14 0.74 5.68
C THR A 141 20.45 0.86 4.19
N ASP A 142 19.95 -0.04 3.36
CA ASP A 142 20.12 0.06 1.93
C ASP A 142 19.24 1.16 1.32
N HIS A 143 19.71 1.71 0.19
CA HIS A 143 19.07 2.90 -0.38
C HIS A 143 17.69 2.64 -0.97
N ALA A 144 17.40 1.41 -1.39
CA ALA A 144 16.13 1.05 -2.02
C ALA A 144 14.98 0.87 -1.00
N HIS A 145 15.32 0.41 0.22
CA HIS A 145 14.34 0.12 1.28
C HIS A 145 14.35 1.17 2.41
N LYS A 146 14.93 2.34 2.14
CA LYS A 146 14.90 3.45 3.08
C LYS A 146 13.50 4.03 3.19
N GLY A 147 13.07 4.32 4.42
CA GLY A 147 11.77 4.91 4.71
C GLY A 147 11.70 6.42 4.46
N PHE A 148 10.47 6.95 4.35
CA PHE A 148 10.22 8.38 4.24
C PHE A 148 10.07 9.03 5.62
N ALA A 149 10.82 10.11 5.86
CA ALA A 149 10.72 10.86 7.12
C ALA A 149 9.35 11.55 7.28
N CYS A 150 8.73 12.01 6.19
CA CYS A 150 7.41 12.64 6.25
C CYS A 150 6.27 11.69 6.66
N PHE A 151 6.49 10.38 6.67
CA PHE A 151 5.51 9.44 7.21
C PHE A 151 5.50 9.46 8.75
N ASN A 152 6.64 9.75 9.39
CA ASN A 152 6.67 9.99 10.83
C ASN A 152 5.81 11.20 11.19
N ASP A 153 5.92 12.32 10.42
CA ASP A 153 5.09 13.51 10.63
C ASP A 153 3.58 13.18 10.55
N LEU A 154 3.18 12.25 9.65
CA LEU A 154 1.78 11.79 9.54
C LEU A 154 1.34 10.95 10.73
N MET A 155 2.21 10.06 11.19
CA MET A 155 1.92 9.21 12.35
C MET A 155 1.80 10.03 13.62
N ASP A 156 2.67 11.01 13.81
CA ASP A 156 2.63 11.92 14.99
C ASP A 156 1.39 12.81 14.98
N GLU A 157 0.93 13.24 13.79
CA GLU A 157 -0.24 14.14 13.66
C GLU A 157 -1.58 13.41 13.81
N TYR A 158 -1.72 12.23 13.19
CA TYR A 158 -3.02 11.54 13.09
C TYR A 158 -3.14 10.32 13.99
N GLU A 159 -2.03 9.82 14.54
CA GLU A 159 -1.97 8.62 15.39
C GLU A 159 -2.83 7.46 14.81
N PRO A 160 -2.61 7.07 13.52
CA PRO A 160 -3.43 6.04 12.90
C PRO A 160 -3.32 4.73 13.67
N GLN A 161 -4.44 4.02 13.83
CA GLN A 161 -4.46 2.72 14.53
C GLN A 161 -3.64 1.65 13.82
N TRP A 162 -3.51 1.77 12.49
CA TRP A 162 -2.76 0.82 11.67
C TRP A 162 -1.88 1.53 10.65
N PHE A 163 -0.65 1.02 10.53
CA PHE A 163 0.27 1.37 9.47
C PHE A 163 0.56 0.10 8.67
N CYS A 164 -0.01 0.01 7.46
CA CYS A 164 0.15 -1.10 6.54
C CYS A 164 1.19 -0.74 5.50
N LEU A 165 2.28 -1.48 5.45
CA LEU A 165 3.44 -1.23 4.59
C LEU A 165 4.07 -2.55 4.13
N LEU A 166 4.98 -2.46 3.16
CA LEU A 166 5.92 -3.52 2.86
C LEU A 166 6.80 -3.79 4.08
N TYR A 167 6.81 -5.03 4.55
CA TYR A 167 7.78 -5.48 5.53
C TYR A 167 9.00 -6.05 4.79
N THR A 168 10.10 -5.33 4.79
CA THR A 168 11.39 -5.85 4.33
C THR A 168 11.94 -6.81 5.38
N SER A 169 11.43 -8.03 5.44
CA SER A 169 12.10 -9.06 6.21
C SER A 169 13.08 -9.79 5.29
N ASP A 170 14.32 -9.92 5.72
CA ASP A 170 15.29 -10.88 5.19
C ASP A 170 14.85 -12.35 5.47
N ALA A 171 13.57 -12.60 5.58
CA ALA A 171 12.99 -13.92 5.85
C ALA A 171 12.76 -14.72 4.56
N ALA A 172 13.61 -14.56 3.57
CA ALA A 172 13.62 -15.39 2.37
C ALA A 172 14.75 -16.44 2.37
N ASP A 173 15.40 -16.68 3.51
CA ASP A 173 16.43 -17.73 3.66
C ASP A 173 16.16 -18.61 4.88
N GLU A 174 15.05 -19.39 4.85
CA GLU A 174 14.96 -20.69 5.56
C GLU A 174 13.98 -21.62 4.81
#